data_5efc9ae753c2d1de1e4be8cebc75effd
#
_entry.id   5efc9ae753c2d1de1e4be8cebc75effd
#
_cell.length_a   1.000
_cell.length_b   1.000
_cell.length_c   1.000
_cell.angle_alpha   90.00
_cell.angle_beta   90.00
_cell.angle_gamma   90.00
#
_symmetry.space_group_name_H-M   'P 1'
#
loop_
_entity.id
_entity.type
_entity.pdbx_description
1 polymer ?
#
loop_
_entity_poly.entity_id
_entity_poly.type
_entity_poly.pdbx_seq_one_letter_code
_entity_poly.pdbx_strand_id
1 'polypeptide(L)'
;MDFRAAGRKKTTPQKPKEPHAEGAMRLNKYIAHAGICSRREADELIAAGSVKVNGKVVTEMGYQVMPGDEVQYGGEKLRSERLRYFLLNKPKGFITTTDDPQERRTVMMLMDGCCAERIYPVGRLDRATTGLLLFTNDGELAKRLTHPSTQVYKIYQVELNKPVTKEDMKKLLEGIELEDGPMHVDDIQYAAVGKTIDKRIVGVELHSGRNRIVRRLFEALGYEVHKLDRTTFAGLTKKDLPRGRWRELTEKEVGFLKMI
;
A
#
# COMPACT_ATOMS: atom_id res chain seq x y z
N MET A 1 -48.88 26.92 16.05
CA MET A 1 -48.49 25.52 15.73
C MET A 1 -47.96 25.51 14.30
N ASP A 2 -46.63 25.65 14.13
CA ASP A 2 -46.00 25.69 12.81
C ASP A 2 -45.19 24.39 12.59
N PHE A 3 -45.68 23.58 11.67
CA PHE A 3 -44.96 22.40 11.18
C PHE A 3 -43.96 22.81 10.09
N ARG A 4 -42.67 22.88 10.43
CA ARG A 4 -41.57 23.04 9.44
C ARG A 4 -41.30 21.70 8.76
N ALA A 5 -41.55 21.66 7.46
CA ALA A 5 -41.27 20.52 6.59
C ALA A 5 -39.76 20.28 6.45
N ALA A 6 -39.32 19.07 6.77
CA ALA A 6 -37.96 18.62 6.56
C ALA A 6 -37.70 18.41 5.07
N GLY A 7 -36.74 19.18 4.50
CA GLY A 7 -36.31 19.07 3.10
C GLY A 7 -35.63 17.75 2.81
N ARG A 8 -36.24 16.89 2.00
CA ARG A 8 -35.64 15.71 1.40
C ARG A 8 -34.52 16.11 0.45
N LYS A 9 -33.27 15.79 0.77
CA LYS A 9 -32.16 15.87 -0.18
C LYS A 9 -32.42 14.92 -1.36
N LYS A 10 -32.55 15.48 -2.57
CA LYS A 10 -32.68 14.73 -3.81
C LYS A 10 -31.33 14.03 -4.07
N THR A 11 -31.28 12.71 -3.93
CA THR A 11 -30.18 11.87 -4.42
C THR A 11 -30.23 11.85 -5.94
N THR A 12 -29.22 12.40 -6.58
CA THR A 12 -29.02 12.30 -8.03
C THR A 12 -28.87 10.83 -8.41
N PRO A 13 -29.60 10.30 -9.41
CA PRO A 13 -29.45 8.91 -9.84
C PRO A 13 -28.02 8.70 -10.40
N GLN A 14 -27.26 7.79 -9.83
CA GLN A 14 -26.01 7.32 -10.43
C GLN A 14 -26.37 6.60 -11.73
N LYS A 15 -25.75 7.04 -12.85
CA LYS A 15 -25.84 6.30 -14.12
C LYS A 15 -25.41 4.85 -13.88
N PRO A 16 -26.11 3.86 -14.48
CA PRO A 16 -25.67 2.47 -14.43
C PRO A 16 -24.25 2.36 -14.97
N LYS A 17 -23.36 1.68 -14.24
CA LYS A 17 -22.04 1.33 -14.75
C LYS A 17 -22.26 0.35 -15.90
N GLU A 18 -21.93 0.77 -17.11
CA GLU A 18 -21.88 -0.14 -18.25
C GLU A 18 -20.94 -1.30 -17.93
N PRO A 19 -21.30 -2.56 -18.33
CA PRO A 19 -20.44 -3.70 -18.10
C PRO A 19 -19.12 -3.46 -18.85
N HIS A 20 -18.00 -3.49 -18.11
CA HIS A 20 -16.67 -3.37 -18.70
C HIS A 20 -16.46 -4.55 -19.67
N ALA A 21 -16.18 -4.26 -20.92
CA ALA A 21 -15.82 -5.29 -21.90
C ALA A 21 -14.59 -6.06 -21.38
N GLU A 22 -14.59 -7.38 -21.59
CA GLU A 22 -13.53 -8.27 -21.11
C GLU A 22 -12.17 -7.83 -21.66
N GLY A 23 -11.20 -7.59 -20.79
CA GLY A 23 -9.86 -7.08 -21.17
C GLY A 23 -9.74 -5.57 -21.35
N ALA A 24 -10.81 -4.79 -21.24
CA ALA A 24 -10.76 -3.34 -21.34
C ALA A 24 -10.00 -2.71 -20.15
N MET A 25 -9.15 -1.71 -20.42
CA MET A 25 -8.38 -0.98 -19.44
C MET A 25 -8.60 0.52 -19.56
N ARG A 26 -8.79 1.24 -18.44
CA ARG A 26 -8.86 2.71 -18.47
C ARG A 26 -7.59 3.31 -19.06
N LEU A 27 -7.74 4.30 -19.96
CA LEU A 27 -6.62 4.93 -20.66
C LEU A 27 -5.57 5.51 -19.70
N ASN A 28 -5.98 6.17 -18.58
CA ASN A 28 -5.03 6.65 -17.58
C ASN A 28 -4.23 5.53 -16.90
N LYS A 29 -4.84 4.34 -16.73
CA LYS A 29 -4.15 3.17 -16.21
C LYS A 29 -3.17 2.61 -17.25
N TYR A 30 -3.54 2.59 -18.53
CA TYR A 30 -2.67 2.15 -19.61
C TYR A 30 -1.41 3.01 -19.71
N ILE A 31 -1.56 4.35 -19.69
CA ILE A 31 -0.45 5.32 -19.72
C ILE A 31 0.48 5.13 -18.51
N ALA A 32 -0.10 4.93 -17.32
CA ALA A 32 0.68 4.69 -16.10
C ALA A 32 1.41 3.33 -16.14
N HIS A 33 0.83 2.29 -16.75
CA HIS A 33 1.48 0.98 -16.98
C HIS A 33 2.59 1.03 -18.04
N ALA A 34 2.56 2.01 -18.92
CA ALA A 34 3.62 2.28 -19.87
C ALA A 34 4.76 3.14 -19.25
N GLY A 35 4.72 3.41 -17.94
CA GLY A 35 5.79 4.11 -17.22
C GLY A 35 5.84 5.63 -17.42
N ILE A 36 4.94 6.20 -18.22
CA ILE A 36 4.99 7.63 -18.60
C ILE A 36 4.83 8.54 -17.37
N CYS A 37 3.80 8.28 -16.53
CA CYS A 37 3.47 9.16 -15.40
C CYS A 37 2.55 8.44 -14.39
N SER A 38 2.11 9.13 -13.33
CA SER A 38 1.06 8.61 -12.45
C SER A 38 -0.31 8.62 -13.15
N ARG A 39 -1.28 7.87 -12.62
CA ARG A 39 -2.65 7.88 -13.16
C ARG A 39 -3.32 9.25 -13.11
N ARG A 40 -2.99 10.11 -12.12
CA ARG A 40 -3.53 11.47 -12.01
C ARG A 40 -2.93 12.39 -13.06
N GLU A 41 -1.63 12.36 -13.22
CA GLU A 41 -0.93 13.07 -14.29
C GLU A 41 -1.39 12.58 -15.68
N ALA A 42 -1.65 11.28 -15.84
CA ALA A 42 -2.22 10.75 -17.08
C ALA A 42 -3.63 11.32 -17.38
N ASP A 43 -4.45 11.55 -16.35
CA ASP A 43 -5.74 12.23 -16.52
C ASP A 43 -5.54 13.67 -17.05
N GLU A 44 -4.52 14.38 -16.57
CA GLU A 44 -4.16 15.73 -17.07
C GLU A 44 -3.68 15.68 -18.53
N LEU A 45 -2.84 14.69 -18.89
CA LEU A 45 -2.38 14.51 -20.27
C LEU A 45 -3.54 14.17 -21.23
N ILE A 46 -4.50 13.38 -20.78
CA ILE A 46 -5.70 13.07 -21.57
C ILE A 46 -6.54 14.33 -21.76
N ALA A 47 -6.83 15.06 -20.69
CA ALA A 47 -7.59 16.32 -20.76
C ALA A 47 -6.94 17.36 -21.66
N ALA A 48 -5.61 17.43 -21.69
CA ALA A 48 -4.83 18.30 -22.57
C ALA A 48 -4.79 17.84 -24.04
N GLY A 49 -5.39 16.69 -24.40
CA GLY A 49 -5.39 16.16 -25.77
C GLY A 49 -4.03 15.65 -26.25
N SER A 50 -3.12 15.33 -25.33
CA SER A 50 -1.76 14.87 -25.67
C SER A 50 -1.69 13.40 -26.05
N VAL A 51 -2.79 12.65 -25.90
CA VAL A 51 -2.86 11.18 -26.08
C VAL A 51 -3.75 10.84 -27.28
N LYS A 52 -3.30 9.89 -28.08
CA LYS A 52 -4.08 9.34 -29.19
C LYS A 52 -4.36 7.84 -28.96
N VAL A 53 -5.55 7.41 -29.37
CA VAL A 53 -5.90 5.99 -29.47
C VAL A 53 -6.34 5.72 -30.91
N ASN A 54 -5.70 4.76 -31.56
CA ASN A 54 -5.92 4.43 -32.98
C ASN A 54 -5.83 5.67 -33.89
N GLY A 55 -4.84 6.54 -33.63
CA GLY A 55 -4.60 7.77 -34.39
C GLY A 55 -5.54 8.94 -34.06
N LYS A 56 -6.56 8.76 -33.24
CA LYS A 56 -7.52 9.81 -32.83
C LYS A 56 -7.17 10.36 -31.46
N VAL A 57 -7.19 11.68 -31.29
CA VAL A 57 -7.01 12.35 -29.99
C VAL A 57 -8.18 12.00 -29.08
N VAL A 58 -7.86 11.61 -27.83
CA VAL A 58 -8.84 11.28 -26.78
C VAL A 58 -8.68 12.29 -25.65
N THR A 59 -9.78 12.96 -25.28
CA THR A 59 -9.86 13.89 -24.15
C THR A 59 -10.88 13.46 -23.10
N GLU A 60 -11.62 12.36 -23.38
CA GLU A 60 -12.67 11.85 -22.52
C GLU A 60 -12.08 11.15 -21.31
N MET A 61 -12.50 11.59 -20.09
CA MET A 61 -12.12 10.94 -18.84
C MET A 61 -12.83 9.59 -18.70
N GLY A 62 -12.04 8.58 -18.29
CA GLY A 62 -12.56 7.23 -18.12
C GLY A 62 -12.62 6.39 -19.41
N TYR A 63 -12.10 6.91 -20.52
CA TYR A 63 -11.99 6.20 -21.79
C TYR A 63 -11.38 4.80 -21.59
N GLN A 64 -11.97 3.79 -22.25
CA GLN A 64 -11.55 2.39 -22.17
C GLN A 64 -10.72 2.03 -23.41
N VAL A 65 -9.50 1.59 -23.17
CA VAL A 65 -8.61 1.01 -24.19
C VAL A 65 -8.94 -0.47 -24.31
N MET A 66 -9.24 -0.92 -25.51
CA MET A 66 -9.56 -2.32 -25.78
C MET A 66 -8.29 -3.11 -26.11
N PRO A 67 -8.29 -4.44 -25.92
CA PRO A 67 -7.22 -5.29 -26.46
C PRO A 67 -7.05 -5.08 -27.96
N GLY A 68 -5.83 -4.75 -28.38
CA GLY A 68 -5.51 -4.45 -29.79
C GLY A 68 -5.50 -2.97 -30.14
N ASP A 69 -6.02 -2.09 -29.29
CA ASP A 69 -5.90 -0.64 -29.51
C ASP A 69 -4.45 -0.17 -29.42
N GLU A 70 -4.11 0.77 -30.26
CA GLU A 70 -2.82 1.43 -30.28
C GLU A 70 -2.89 2.78 -29.55
N VAL A 71 -2.18 2.90 -28.42
CA VAL A 71 -2.09 4.14 -27.65
C VAL A 71 -0.77 4.83 -27.97
N GLN A 72 -0.83 6.14 -28.23
CA GLN A 72 0.34 6.97 -28.57
C GLN A 72 0.40 8.21 -27.66
N TYR A 73 1.62 8.58 -27.25
CA TYR A 73 1.95 9.80 -26.54
C TYR A 73 3.25 10.38 -27.08
N GLY A 74 3.32 11.69 -27.31
CA GLY A 74 4.52 12.32 -27.88
C GLY A 74 4.91 11.82 -29.27
N GLY A 75 3.99 11.21 -30.02
CA GLY A 75 4.26 10.59 -31.33
C GLY A 75 4.76 9.16 -31.26
N GLU A 76 5.01 8.61 -30.06
CA GLU A 76 5.50 7.25 -29.86
C GLU A 76 4.37 6.33 -29.41
N LYS A 77 4.42 5.07 -29.85
CA LYS A 77 3.51 4.01 -29.40
C LYS A 77 3.89 3.54 -28.01
N LEU A 78 2.93 3.62 -27.08
CA LEU A 78 3.11 3.15 -25.72
C LEU A 78 3.06 1.62 -25.67
N ARG A 79 3.93 1.03 -24.84
CA ARG A 79 3.97 -0.40 -24.53
C ARG A 79 4.00 -0.57 -23.01
N SER A 80 3.38 -1.64 -22.51
CA SER A 80 3.48 -1.99 -21.09
C SER A 80 4.92 -2.27 -20.71
N GLU A 81 5.36 -1.70 -19.60
CA GLU A 81 6.68 -2.00 -19.03
C GLU A 81 6.75 -3.44 -18.51
N ARG A 82 7.97 -3.96 -18.39
CA ARG A 82 8.22 -5.20 -17.67
C ARG A 82 7.82 -5.03 -16.20
N LEU A 83 7.10 -6.01 -15.64
CA LEU A 83 6.73 -5.99 -14.23
C LEU A 83 7.96 -6.23 -13.35
N ARG A 84 8.13 -5.38 -12.33
CA ARG A 84 9.26 -5.41 -11.39
C ARG A 84 8.75 -5.48 -9.96
N TYR A 85 9.49 -6.19 -9.12
CA TYR A 85 9.12 -6.43 -7.73
C TYR A 85 10.36 -6.38 -6.84
N PHE A 86 10.40 -5.44 -5.90
CA PHE A 86 11.53 -5.24 -4.98
C PHE A 86 11.07 -5.21 -3.54
N LEU A 87 11.86 -5.77 -2.65
CA LEU A 87 11.66 -5.73 -1.22
C LEU A 87 12.72 -4.85 -0.57
N LEU A 88 12.30 -3.78 0.10
CA LEU A 88 13.15 -2.88 0.86
C LEU A 88 13.02 -3.18 2.36
N ASN A 89 14.13 -3.23 3.09
CA ASN A 89 14.14 -3.14 4.53
C ASN A 89 14.29 -1.66 4.94
N LYS A 90 13.15 -0.96 5.03
CA LYS A 90 13.07 0.48 5.23
C LYS A 90 13.71 0.92 6.56
N PRO A 91 14.65 1.87 6.57
CA PRO A 91 15.19 2.47 7.80
C PRO A 91 14.25 3.53 8.36
N LYS A 92 14.48 3.94 9.61
CA LYS A 92 13.82 5.09 10.26
C LYS A 92 14.19 6.39 9.53
N GLY A 93 13.27 7.36 9.53
CA GLY A 93 13.54 8.71 9.01
C GLY A 93 13.07 8.96 7.58
N PHE A 94 12.70 7.92 6.83
CA PHE A 94 12.17 8.02 5.46
C PHE A 94 10.66 7.93 5.44
N ILE A 95 10.00 8.82 4.69
CA ILE A 95 8.55 8.78 4.47
C ILE A 95 8.21 7.91 3.26
N THR A 96 7.05 7.25 3.31
CA THR A 96 6.57 6.39 2.22
C THR A 96 5.67 7.18 1.28
N THR A 97 6.29 7.81 0.30
CA THR A 97 5.64 8.54 -0.80
C THR A 97 6.52 8.50 -2.04
N THR A 98 5.92 8.66 -3.22
CA THR A 98 6.63 8.82 -4.50
C THR A 98 6.99 10.27 -4.78
N ASP A 99 6.28 11.21 -4.15
CA ASP A 99 6.48 12.64 -4.27
C ASP A 99 6.27 13.31 -2.91
N ASP A 100 7.06 14.34 -2.60
CA ASP A 100 6.95 15.10 -1.36
C ASP A 100 7.23 16.59 -1.57
N PRO A 101 6.18 17.44 -1.54
CA PRO A 101 6.33 18.88 -1.70
C PRO A 101 7.22 19.57 -0.65
N GLN A 102 7.50 18.88 0.48
CA GLN A 102 8.36 19.38 1.56
C GLN A 102 9.80 18.87 1.46
N GLU A 103 10.18 18.19 0.38
CA GLU A 103 11.52 17.68 0.11
C GLU A 103 12.16 16.85 1.23
N ARG A 104 11.33 16.16 2.02
CA ARG A 104 11.81 15.25 3.06
C ARG A 104 12.40 13.98 2.43
N ARG A 105 13.19 13.25 3.19
CA ARG A 105 13.73 11.96 2.74
C ARG A 105 12.61 10.96 2.46
N THR A 106 12.45 10.58 1.20
CA THR A 106 11.47 9.58 0.77
C THR A 106 12.09 8.21 0.56
N VAL A 107 11.27 7.17 0.59
CA VAL A 107 11.71 5.80 0.29
C VAL A 107 12.18 5.63 -1.14
N MET A 108 11.79 6.53 -2.07
CA MET A 108 12.26 6.50 -3.45
C MET A 108 13.76 6.75 -3.57
N MET A 109 14.34 7.60 -2.69
CA MET A 109 15.79 7.83 -2.63
C MET A 109 16.58 6.55 -2.31
N LEU A 110 15.97 5.58 -1.60
CA LEU A 110 16.59 4.30 -1.28
C LEU A 110 16.48 3.30 -2.42
N MET A 111 15.58 3.54 -3.37
CA MET A 111 15.33 2.70 -4.55
C MET A 111 15.98 3.26 -5.81
N ASP A 112 16.72 4.35 -5.69
CA ASP A 112 17.42 4.96 -6.84
C ASP A 112 18.35 3.95 -7.52
N GLY A 113 18.29 3.89 -8.86
CA GLY A 113 19.09 2.97 -9.68
C GLY A 113 18.68 1.50 -9.61
N CYS A 114 17.57 1.11 -8.96
CA CYS A 114 17.16 -0.29 -8.88
C CYS A 114 16.67 -0.87 -10.22
N CYS A 115 15.99 -0.07 -11.03
CA CYS A 115 15.50 -0.43 -12.38
C CYS A 115 15.18 0.86 -13.17
N ALA A 116 14.94 0.69 -14.48
CA ALA A 116 14.53 1.79 -15.35
C ALA A 116 13.01 2.04 -15.26
N GLU A 117 12.24 1.01 -14.91
CA GLU A 117 10.78 1.06 -14.83
C GLU A 117 10.31 1.88 -13.63
N ARG A 118 9.14 2.52 -13.77
CA ARG A 118 8.55 3.37 -12.73
C ARG A 118 7.86 2.55 -11.65
N ILE A 119 8.57 2.24 -10.58
CA ILE A 119 8.03 1.51 -9.42
C ILE A 119 7.50 2.45 -8.33
N TYR A 120 6.63 1.92 -7.45
CA TYR A 120 6.07 2.62 -6.30
C TYR A 120 5.86 1.67 -5.12
N PRO A 121 5.80 2.20 -3.87
CA PRO A 121 5.61 1.38 -2.68
C PRO A 121 4.20 0.79 -2.61
N VAL A 122 4.10 -0.47 -2.15
CA VAL A 122 2.85 -1.18 -1.88
C VAL A 122 2.44 -0.92 -0.42
N GLY A 123 1.47 -0.06 -0.23
CA GLY A 123 1.09 0.44 1.08
C GLY A 123 2.10 1.41 1.67
N ARG A 124 2.04 1.62 2.98
CA ARG A 124 2.87 2.61 3.66
C ARG A 124 3.42 2.08 4.98
N LEU A 125 4.56 2.66 5.38
CA LEU A 125 5.11 2.63 6.73
C LEU A 125 5.37 4.08 7.17
N ASP A 126 5.07 4.40 8.43
CA ASP A 126 5.33 5.72 8.98
C ASP A 126 6.84 6.06 8.96
N ARG A 127 7.18 7.34 9.09
CA ARG A 127 8.57 7.82 9.13
C ARG A 127 9.39 7.14 10.22
N ALA A 128 8.78 6.91 11.41
CA ALA A 128 9.43 6.28 12.56
C ALA A 128 9.38 4.75 12.51
N THR A 129 8.57 4.13 11.63
CA THR A 129 8.43 2.68 11.49
C THR A 129 9.48 2.16 10.53
N THR A 130 10.06 1.02 10.87
CA THR A 130 11.07 0.33 10.07
C THR A 130 10.53 -0.98 9.50
N GLY A 131 11.33 -1.66 8.66
CA GLY A 131 11.03 -3.01 8.19
C GLY A 131 10.60 -3.10 6.75
N LEU A 132 9.97 -4.20 6.40
CA LEU A 132 9.70 -4.58 5.02
C LEU A 132 8.70 -3.67 4.33
N LEU A 133 9.06 -3.19 3.14
CA LEU A 133 8.21 -2.44 2.23
C LEU A 133 8.42 -2.98 0.81
N LEU A 134 7.35 -3.43 0.18
CA LEU A 134 7.33 -3.92 -1.19
C LEU A 134 7.21 -2.75 -2.17
N PHE A 135 7.91 -2.83 -3.31
CA PHE A 135 7.80 -1.91 -4.43
C PHE A 135 7.49 -2.67 -5.71
N THR A 136 6.65 -2.13 -6.56
CA THR A 136 6.32 -2.72 -7.85
C THR A 136 5.69 -1.68 -8.79
N ASN A 137 5.67 -1.96 -10.09
CA ASN A 137 4.83 -1.30 -11.09
C ASN A 137 3.57 -2.13 -11.44
N ASP A 138 3.38 -3.30 -10.80
CA ASP A 138 2.17 -4.12 -10.91
C ASP A 138 1.05 -3.54 -10.03
N GLY A 139 0.24 -2.64 -10.61
CA GLY A 139 -0.85 -1.98 -9.89
C GLY A 139 -1.97 -2.90 -9.45
N GLU A 140 -2.19 -4.02 -10.14
CA GLU A 140 -3.22 -4.99 -9.75
C GLU A 140 -2.78 -5.75 -8.50
N LEU A 141 -1.53 -6.22 -8.48
CA LEU A 141 -0.97 -6.85 -7.30
C LEU A 141 -0.91 -5.88 -6.11
N ALA A 142 -0.45 -4.64 -6.35
CA ALA A 142 -0.38 -3.61 -5.30
C ALA A 142 -1.76 -3.31 -4.70
N LYS A 143 -2.80 -3.19 -5.53
CA LYS A 143 -4.19 -3.00 -5.10
C LYS A 143 -4.66 -4.18 -4.25
N ARG A 144 -4.46 -5.40 -4.73
CA ARG A 144 -4.87 -6.63 -4.05
C ARG A 144 -4.20 -6.77 -2.69
N LEU A 145 -2.88 -6.59 -2.60
CA LEU A 145 -2.12 -6.68 -1.35
C LEU A 145 -2.45 -5.58 -0.32
N THR A 146 -3.05 -4.48 -0.74
CA THR A 146 -3.43 -3.36 0.14
C THR A 146 -4.92 -3.26 0.43
N HIS A 147 -5.75 -4.01 -0.29
CA HIS A 147 -7.19 -3.98 -0.08
C HIS A 147 -7.58 -4.68 1.23
N PRO A 148 -8.45 -4.08 2.06
CA PRO A 148 -8.84 -4.66 3.34
C PRO A 148 -9.44 -6.07 3.25
N SER A 149 -10.17 -6.38 2.16
CA SER A 149 -10.82 -7.69 1.97
C SER A 149 -9.85 -8.83 1.72
N THR A 150 -8.60 -8.54 1.32
CA THR A 150 -7.61 -9.59 1.00
C THR A 150 -6.97 -10.17 2.27
N GLN A 151 -7.14 -9.50 3.41
CA GLN A 151 -6.63 -9.96 4.71
C GLN A 151 -5.15 -10.35 4.69
N VAL A 152 -4.34 -9.57 4.00
CA VAL A 152 -2.88 -9.80 3.95
C VAL A 152 -2.27 -9.61 5.32
N TYR A 153 -1.70 -10.68 5.89
CA TYR A 153 -1.10 -10.62 7.20
C TYR A 153 0.25 -9.90 7.23
N LYS A 154 0.51 -9.27 8.36
CA LYS A 154 1.72 -8.51 8.66
C LYS A 154 2.17 -8.84 10.07
N ILE A 155 3.45 -9.12 10.24
CA ILE A 155 4.02 -9.32 11.57
C ILE A 155 4.92 -8.15 11.89
N TYR A 156 4.72 -7.60 13.08
CA TYR A 156 5.53 -6.51 13.62
C TYR A 156 6.24 -6.93 14.90
N GLN A 157 7.50 -6.60 15.01
CA GLN A 157 8.21 -6.56 16.28
C GLN A 157 8.01 -5.18 16.90
N VAL A 158 7.49 -5.15 18.11
CA VAL A 158 7.15 -3.93 18.85
C VAL A 158 7.98 -3.88 20.12
N GLU A 159 8.74 -2.79 20.33
CA GLU A 159 9.44 -2.52 21.58
C GLU A 159 8.70 -1.40 22.32
N LEU A 160 8.33 -1.66 23.56
CA LEU A 160 7.50 -0.80 24.41
C LEU A 160 8.31 -0.19 25.57
N ASN A 161 7.77 0.86 26.16
CA ASN A 161 8.34 1.54 27.32
C ASN A 161 8.37 0.68 28.59
N LYS A 162 7.45 -0.28 28.74
CA LYS A 162 7.29 -1.16 29.89
C LYS A 162 6.90 -2.58 29.48
N PRO A 163 7.11 -3.60 30.36
CA PRO A 163 6.67 -4.97 30.09
C PRO A 163 5.18 -5.09 29.83
N VAL A 164 4.79 -5.88 28.82
CA VAL A 164 3.38 -6.19 28.52
C VAL A 164 2.90 -7.28 29.47
N THR A 165 1.70 -7.10 30.02
CA THR A 165 1.06 -8.12 30.85
C THR A 165 0.33 -9.17 30.01
N LYS A 166 0.13 -10.36 30.57
CA LYS A 166 -0.67 -11.39 29.88
C LYS A 166 -2.13 -10.97 29.71
N GLU A 167 -2.66 -10.21 30.68
CA GLU A 167 -4.01 -9.66 30.65
C GLU A 167 -4.18 -8.69 29.48
N ASP A 168 -3.19 -7.82 29.24
CA ASP A 168 -3.26 -6.87 28.11
C ASP A 168 -3.05 -7.57 26.76
N MET A 169 -2.21 -8.62 26.70
CA MET A 169 -2.12 -9.46 25.51
C MET A 169 -3.47 -10.11 25.19
N LYS A 170 -4.18 -10.60 26.21
CA LYS A 170 -5.52 -11.18 26.07
C LYS A 170 -6.52 -10.13 25.54
N LYS A 171 -6.53 -8.91 26.07
CA LYS A 171 -7.38 -7.82 25.56
C LYS A 171 -7.10 -7.50 24.10
N LEU A 172 -5.83 -7.51 23.67
CA LEU A 172 -5.45 -7.28 22.29
C LEU A 172 -6.01 -8.38 21.35
N LEU A 173 -6.04 -9.64 21.80
CA LEU A 173 -6.62 -10.75 21.06
C LEU A 173 -8.14 -10.71 21.03
N GLU A 174 -8.80 -10.36 22.15
CA GLU A 174 -10.25 -10.25 22.26
C GLU A 174 -10.81 -9.04 21.52
N GLY A 175 -10.01 -7.99 21.39
CA GLY A 175 -10.35 -6.74 20.72
C GLY A 175 -10.48 -5.55 21.65
N ILE A 176 -10.08 -4.41 21.13
CA ILE A 176 -10.12 -3.11 21.81
C ILE A 176 -10.96 -2.15 20.97
N GLU A 177 -11.81 -1.37 21.63
CA GLU A 177 -12.54 -0.28 20.99
C GLU A 177 -11.59 0.90 20.72
N LEU A 178 -11.48 1.30 19.45
CA LEU A 178 -10.74 2.47 19.01
C LEU A 178 -11.71 3.50 18.42
N GLU A 179 -11.25 4.74 18.20
CA GLU A 179 -12.08 5.83 17.66
C GLU A 179 -12.76 5.48 16.32
N ASP A 180 -12.12 4.62 15.50
CA ASP A 180 -12.62 4.17 14.19
C ASP A 180 -13.18 2.74 14.23
N GLY A 181 -13.63 2.29 15.39
CA GLY A 181 -14.28 1.01 15.66
C GLY A 181 -13.36 -0.07 16.22
N PRO A 182 -13.94 -1.23 16.57
CA PRO A 182 -13.23 -2.30 17.22
C PRO A 182 -12.06 -2.84 16.38
N MET A 183 -11.02 -3.27 17.07
CA MET A 183 -9.84 -3.86 16.46
C MET A 183 -9.18 -4.88 17.38
N HIS A 184 -8.78 -6.01 16.82
CA HIS A 184 -8.02 -7.06 17.49
C HIS A 184 -6.74 -7.38 16.71
N VAL A 185 -5.82 -8.06 17.36
CA VAL A 185 -4.66 -8.68 16.71
C VAL A 185 -4.94 -10.16 16.50
N ASP A 186 -4.36 -10.75 15.46
CA ASP A 186 -4.57 -12.16 15.15
C ASP A 186 -3.72 -13.06 16.06
N ASP A 187 -2.50 -12.61 16.38
CA ASP A 187 -1.60 -13.26 17.34
C ASP A 187 -0.69 -12.23 18.02
N ILE A 188 -0.29 -12.54 19.25
CA ILE A 188 0.69 -11.75 20.00
C ILE A 188 1.52 -12.65 20.91
N GLN A 189 2.84 -12.53 20.83
CA GLN A 189 3.78 -13.34 21.60
C GLN A 189 4.95 -12.49 22.08
N TYR A 190 5.54 -12.85 23.21
CA TYR A 190 6.82 -12.26 23.60
C TYR A 190 7.91 -12.67 22.62
N ALA A 191 8.69 -11.71 22.18
CA ALA A 191 9.82 -11.96 21.30
C ALA A 191 11.08 -12.34 22.12
N ALA A 192 11.74 -13.42 21.72
CA ALA A 192 13.04 -13.74 22.24
C ALA A 192 14.11 -12.80 21.67
N VAL A 193 14.95 -12.21 22.52
CA VAL A 193 16.13 -11.45 22.12
C VAL A 193 17.36 -12.25 22.58
N GLY A 194 17.98 -12.97 21.65
CA GLY A 194 19.03 -13.93 21.98
C GLY A 194 18.46 -15.11 22.79
N LYS A 195 19.03 -15.37 23.98
CA LYS A 195 18.59 -16.45 24.88
C LYS A 195 17.59 -16.00 25.97
N THR A 196 17.22 -14.73 26.01
CA THR A 196 16.35 -14.14 27.02
C THR A 196 15.07 -13.59 26.41
N ILE A 197 13.98 -13.66 27.20
CA ILE A 197 12.70 -13.03 26.84
C ILE A 197 12.63 -11.68 27.52
N ASP A 198 12.61 -10.61 26.75
CA ASP A 198 12.29 -9.27 27.25
C ASP A 198 10.78 -9.01 27.03
N LYS A 199 10.01 -8.97 28.11
CA LYS A 199 8.55 -8.74 28.05
C LYS A 199 8.16 -7.36 27.51
N ARG A 200 9.11 -6.45 27.26
CA ARG A 200 8.88 -5.19 26.55
C ARG A 200 8.86 -5.37 25.03
N ILE A 201 9.31 -6.53 24.55
CA ILE A 201 9.41 -6.79 23.12
C ILE A 201 8.42 -7.91 22.77
N VAL A 202 7.47 -7.58 21.90
CA VAL A 202 6.44 -8.51 21.43
C VAL A 202 6.42 -8.60 19.92
N GLY A 203 6.12 -9.77 19.40
CA GLY A 203 5.70 -10.00 18.02
C GLY A 203 4.18 -9.89 17.96
N VAL A 204 3.66 -9.14 17.01
CA VAL A 204 2.22 -8.93 16.79
C VAL A 204 1.88 -9.24 15.35
N GLU A 205 0.92 -10.13 15.14
CA GLU A 205 0.35 -10.43 13.83
C GLU A 205 -1.01 -9.75 13.67
N LEU A 206 -1.24 -9.16 12.49
CA LEU A 206 -2.52 -8.53 12.16
C LEU A 206 -2.72 -8.38 10.64
N HIS A 207 -3.96 -8.34 10.20
CA HIS A 207 -4.35 -8.13 8.81
C HIS A 207 -4.66 -6.66 8.49
N SER A 208 -5.01 -5.86 9.48
CA SER A 208 -5.43 -4.48 9.29
C SER A 208 -4.36 -3.58 8.67
N GLY A 209 -4.80 -2.66 7.82
CA GLY A 209 -4.00 -1.56 7.25
C GLY A 209 -4.41 -0.18 7.76
N ARG A 210 -5.24 -0.09 8.84
CA ARG A 210 -5.66 1.21 9.43
C ARG A 210 -4.45 2.06 9.82
N ASN A 211 -4.62 3.37 9.77
CA ASN A 211 -3.55 4.31 10.10
C ASN A 211 -3.00 4.07 11.51
N ARG A 212 -1.68 3.91 11.63
CA ARG A 212 -0.93 3.74 12.89
C ARG A 212 -1.50 2.67 13.84
N ILE A 213 -2.15 1.63 13.28
CA ILE A 213 -2.97 0.71 14.07
C ILE A 213 -2.23 0.04 15.23
N VAL A 214 -1.01 -0.45 15.01
CA VAL A 214 -0.22 -1.09 16.08
C VAL A 214 0.06 -0.11 17.21
N ARG A 215 0.44 1.15 16.90
CA ARG A 215 0.69 2.17 17.91
C ARG A 215 -0.57 2.49 18.70
N ARG A 216 -1.70 2.71 18.02
CA ARG A 216 -3.00 3.01 18.65
C ARG A 216 -3.49 1.90 19.57
N LEU A 217 -3.30 0.63 19.19
CA LEU A 217 -3.66 -0.51 20.03
C LEU A 217 -2.90 -0.51 21.36
N PHE A 218 -1.58 -0.27 21.31
CA PHE A 218 -0.77 -0.21 22.54
C PHE A 218 -1.00 1.08 23.33
N GLU A 219 -1.18 2.22 22.65
CA GLU A 219 -1.51 3.51 23.27
C GLU A 219 -2.84 3.44 24.05
N ALA A 220 -3.86 2.72 23.52
CA ALA A 220 -5.14 2.50 24.19
C ALA A 220 -5.03 1.71 25.52
N LEU A 221 -3.97 0.90 25.68
CA LEU A 221 -3.64 0.17 26.92
C LEU A 221 -2.60 0.90 27.78
N GLY A 222 -2.26 2.14 27.44
CA GLY A 222 -1.31 2.97 28.22
C GLY A 222 0.14 2.56 28.05
N TYR A 223 0.52 1.99 26.91
CA TYR A 223 1.89 1.74 26.50
C TYR A 223 2.38 2.77 25.50
N GLU A 224 3.68 3.04 25.49
CA GLU A 224 4.35 3.83 24.46
C GLU A 224 5.20 2.93 23.57
N VAL A 225 5.01 3.03 22.25
CA VAL A 225 5.76 2.25 21.27
C VAL A 225 7.07 2.96 20.93
N HIS A 226 8.19 2.48 21.45
CA HIS A 226 9.53 3.00 21.22
C HIS A 226 10.05 2.62 19.82
N LYS A 227 9.97 1.32 19.46
CA LYS A 227 10.36 0.83 18.14
C LYS A 227 9.24 -0.02 17.53
N LEU A 228 9.08 0.12 16.24
CA LEU A 228 8.13 -0.65 15.45
C LEU A 228 8.81 -1.09 14.17
N ASP A 229 8.90 -2.40 13.95
CA ASP A 229 9.58 -3.01 12.83
C ASP A 229 8.71 -4.07 12.15
N ARG A 230 8.30 -3.85 10.91
CA ARG A 230 7.56 -4.87 10.14
C ARG A 230 8.52 -5.97 9.69
N THR A 231 8.44 -7.13 10.31
CA THR A 231 9.32 -8.27 10.07
C THR A 231 8.84 -9.18 8.96
N THR A 232 7.49 -9.24 8.78
CA THR A 232 6.86 -10.04 7.72
C THR A 232 5.77 -9.23 7.03
N PHE A 233 5.67 -9.37 5.71
CA PHE A 233 4.62 -8.80 4.88
C PHE A 233 4.23 -9.80 3.79
N ALA A 234 2.97 -10.25 3.78
CA ALA A 234 2.47 -11.20 2.78
C ALA A 234 3.39 -12.44 2.60
N GLY A 235 3.88 -13.03 3.70
CA GLY A 235 4.81 -14.16 3.67
C GLY A 235 6.28 -13.82 3.38
N LEU A 236 6.57 -12.62 2.90
CA LEU A 236 7.95 -12.17 2.69
C LEU A 236 8.61 -11.84 4.04
N THR A 237 9.86 -12.22 4.20
CA THR A 237 10.66 -11.97 5.41
C THR A 237 11.90 -11.13 5.12
N LYS A 238 12.48 -10.54 6.14
CA LYS A 238 13.73 -9.74 6.01
C LYS A 238 15.02 -10.57 6.12
N LYS A 239 14.92 -11.90 5.97
CA LYS A 239 16.09 -12.78 5.97
C LYS A 239 17.09 -12.29 4.93
N ASP A 240 18.34 -12.18 5.31
CA ASP A 240 19.47 -11.76 4.46
C ASP A 240 19.30 -10.37 3.79
N LEU A 241 18.38 -9.54 4.32
CA LEU A 241 18.13 -8.20 3.83
C LEU A 241 18.45 -7.13 4.91
N PRO A 242 19.67 -6.57 4.91
CA PRO A 242 20.09 -5.56 5.88
C PRO A 242 19.24 -4.29 5.84
N ARG A 243 19.22 -3.55 6.94
CA ARG A 243 18.51 -2.27 7.04
C ARG A 243 19.00 -1.25 6.00
N GLY A 244 18.07 -0.62 5.28
CA GLY A 244 18.36 0.35 4.22
C GLY A 244 18.74 -0.29 2.87
N ARG A 245 18.76 -1.62 2.77
CA ARG A 245 19.00 -2.33 1.52
C ARG A 245 17.71 -2.88 0.94
N TRP A 246 17.71 -3.07 -0.36
CA TRP A 246 16.65 -3.69 -1.14
C TRP A 246 17.20 -4.89 -1.93
N ARG A 247 16.32 -5.76 -2.34
CA ARG A 247 16.57 -6.83 -3.31
C ARG A 247 15.39 -7.03 -4.23
N GLU A 248 15.62 -7.55 -5.41
CA GLU A 248 14.54 -8.02 -6.29
C GLU A 248 13.93 -9.30 -5.70
N LEU A 249 12.64 -9.51 -5.91
CA LEU A 249 11.96 -10.75 -5.52
C LEU A 249 12.31 -11.86 -6.50
N THR A 250 12.41 -13.08 -5.98
CA THR A 250 12.53 -14.29 -6.81
C THR A 250 11.19 -14.59 -7.50
N GLU A 251 11.24 -15.33 -8.61
CA GLU A 251 10.02 -15.78 -9.32
C GLU A 251 9.06 -16.57 -8.41
N LYS A 252 9.60 -17.36 -7.47
CA LYS A 252 8.81 -18.10 -6.48
C LYS A 252 8.06 -17.17 -5.53
N GLU A 253 8.72 -16.12 -5.05
CA GLU A 253 8.08 -15.10 -4.18
C GLU A 253 7.00 -14.33 -4.94
N VAL A 254 7.26 -13.94 -6.18
CA VAL A 254 6.27 -13.29 -7.04
C VAL A 254 5.08 -14.22 -7.32
N GLY A 255 5.35 -15.50 -7.63
CA GLY A 255 4.32 -16.51 -7.83
C GLY A 255 3.43 -16.66 -6.58
N PHE A 256 4.02 -16.73 -5.39
CA PHE A 256 3.31 -16.79 -4.12
C PHE A 256 2.43 -15.54 -3.90
N LEU A 257 2.97 -14.34 -4.11
CA LEU A 257 2.19 -13.09 -3.97
C LEU A 257 1.01 -13.03 -4.94
N LYS A 258 1.12 -13.62 -6.13
CA LYS A 258 0.05 -13.66 -7.13
C LYS A 258 -1.07 -14.64 -6.78
N MET A 259 -0.83 -15.61 -5.88
CA MET A 259 -1.84 -16.54 -5.39
C MET A 259 -2.69 -15.97 -4.24
N ILE A 260 -2.21 -14.94 -3.54
CA ILE A 260 -2.98 -14.18 -2.56
C ILE A 260 -4.04 -13.34 -3.28
#